data_7063025c4017b95bc166337c5aeadd14
#
_entry.id   7063025c4017b95bc166337c5aeadd14
#
_cell.length_a   1.000
_cell.length_b   1.000
_cell.length_c   1.000
_cell.angle_alpha   90.00
_cell.angle_beta   90.00
_cell.angle_gamma   90.00
#
_symmetry.space_group_name_H-M   'P 1'
#
loop_
_entity.id
_entity.type
_entity.pdbx_description
1 polymer ?
#
loop_
_entity_poly.entity_id
_entity_poly.type
_entity_poly.pdbx_seq_one_letter_code
_entity_poly.pdbx_strand_id
1 'polypeptide(L)'
;GGGGGGGGGGGGGGAGGGRGGGAGGGGGAGGGGGGRGGGPRHSGDFSLLRAYVDGKPYQPKYWFPVSPEGVKPGDAVAVLGYPGRSYRAWIADEMAEREARWFPAVRELNAEWIAILEQYGRRSTEVAIAVEDELRSLENTRKNADGQIAGLRRGHIVEKQRAADARVKAWAATAPGGAEALEAYTGLVRLNDERLRTWDHDFLLDLLARGPRALRWPVQLARRATEGAKPDLEREPGYMERDLPRLRDQLARDQQRYLEDADKALVRSWLKRALALPAAQRIEAVDRAFAGLEEAGISRRVDALYAESKVFDLAARSAMFDETPD
;
A
#
# COMPACT_ATOMS: atom_id res chain seq x y z
N GLY A 1 -36.17 -48.12 0.35
CA GLY A 1 -35.13 -49.03 0.01
C GLY A 1 -33.88 -48.29 -0.33
N GLY A 2 -32.91 -48.50 0.42
CA GLY A 2 -31.53 -48.77 0.19
C GLY A 2 -30.81 -47.65 -0.56
N GLY A 3 -29.79 -47.09 -0.13
CA GLY A 3 -28.66 -47.46 0.61
C GLY A 3 -27.44 -46.95 -0.09
N GLY A 4 -26.48 -46.48 0.64
CA GLY A 4 -25.05 -46.49 0.42
C GLY A 4 -24.53 -45.39 -0.53
N GLY A 5 -23.58 -44.59 -0.16
CA GLY A 5 -22.46 -44.77 0.71
C GLY A 5 -21.19 -44.55 -0.07
N GLY A 6 -20.26 -43.85 0.50
CA GLY A 6 -18.86 -43.80 0.14
C GLY A 6 -18.52 -42.64 -0.79
N GLY A 7 -17.69 -41.74 -0.44
CA GLY A 7 -16.50 -41.80 0.33
C GLY A 7 -15.34 -41.45 -0.55
N GLY A 8 -14.56 -40.54 -0.14
CA GLY A 8 -13.15 -40.59 -0.36
C GLY A 8 -12.56 -39.58 -1.27
N GLY A 9 -11.71 -38.85 -0.65
CA GLY A 9 -10.36 -38.73 -1.11
C GLY A 9 -10.00 -37.45 -1.82
N GLY A 10 -9.52 -36.59 -1.01
CA GLY A 10 -8.68 -35.49 -1.21
C GLY A 10 -7.45 -35.78 -2.09
N GLY A 11 -7.09 -34.84 -2.83
CA GLY A 11 -5.84 -34.74 -3.55
C GLY A 11 -5.46 -33.30 -3.66
N GLY A 12 -4.70 -32.81 -2.70
CA GLY A 12 -4.10 -31.49 -2.72
C GLY A 12 -3.10 -31.40 -3.86
N GLY A 13 -3.43 -30.66 -4.90
CA GLY A 13 -2.49 -30.21 -5.90
C GLY A 13 -2.07 -28.79 -5.60
N GLY A 14 -0.87 -28.62 -5.03
CA GLY A 14 -0.25 -27.34 -4.83
C GLY A 14 0.03 -26.66 -6.17
N ALA A 15 -0.84 -25.73 -6.55
CA ALA A 15 -0.53 -24.81 -7.62
C ALA A 15 0.44 -23.75 -7.09
N GLY A 16 1.69 -23.88 -7.50
CA GLY A 16 2.70 -22.86 -7.36
C GLY A 16 2.22 -21.55 -7.99
N GLY A 17 1.76 -20.63 -7.16
CA GLY A 17 1.34 -19.32 -7.59
C GLY A 17 2.50 -18.49 -8.09
N GLY A 18 2.61 -18.39 -9.40
CA GLY A 18 3.43 -17.38 -10.04
C GLY A 18 3.00 -16.00 -9.58
N ARG A 19 3.91 -15.30 -8.91
CA ARG A 19 3.72 -13.93 -8.48
C ARG A 19 3.62 -12.99 -9.67
N GLY A 20 2.43 -12.68 -10.09
CA GLY A 20 2.13 -11.44 -10.73
C GLY A 20 2.17 -10.35 -9.66
N GLY A 21 3.18 -9.51 -9.66
CA GLY A 21 3.24 -8.31 -8.85
C GLY A 21 2.05 -7.42 -9.20
N GLY A 22 1.01 -7.50 -8.38
CA GLY A 22 -0.14 -6.62 -8.44
C GLY A 22 0.26 -5.20 -8.12
N ALA A 23 0.72 -4.47 -9.11
CA ALA A 23 0.85 -3.03 -9.04
C ALA A 23 -0.56 -2.46 -8.91
N GLY A 24 -0.92 -2.06 -7.69
CA GLY A 24 -2.18 -1.45 -7.38
C GLY A 24 -2.47 -0.23 -8.25
N GLY A 25 -3.49 -0.36 -9.13
CA GLY A 25 -3.89 0.62 -10.11
C GLY A 25 -4.63 1.81 -9.57
N GLY A 26 -4.02 2.98 -9.44
CA GLY A 26 -4.73 4.24 -9.38
C GLY A 26 -5.23 4.61 -10.76
N GLY A 27 -6.51 4.39 -11.04
CA GLY A 27 -7.15 4.88 -12.23
C GLY A 27 -7.18 6.40 -12.23
N GLY A 28 -6.35 7.01 -13.04
CA GLY A 28 -6.40 8.44 -13.29
C GLY A 28 -7.70 8.78 -13.98
N ALA A 29 -8.42 9.75 -13.46
CA ALA A 29 -9.47 10.42 -14.17
C ALA A 29 -8.84 11.21 -15.32
N GLY A 30 -9.27 10.97 -16.52
CA GLY A 30 -8.99 11.79 -17.70
C GLY A 30 -7.81 11.30 -18.53
N GLY A 31 -8.17 11.03 -19.76
CA GLY A 31 -7.33 10.58 -20.83
C GLY A 31 -6.00 11.31 -20.94
N GLY A 32 -4.99 10.56 -21.15
CA GLY A 32 -3.66 10.97 -21.44
C GLY A 32 -2.72 10.02 -20.78
N GLY A 33 -2.19 9.05 -21.51
CA GLY A 33 -1.31 7.99 -21.11
C GLY A 33 -0.21 8.37 -20.13
N GLY A 34 -0.56 8.41 -18.88
CA GLY A 34 0.34 8.42 -17.76
C GLY A 34 0.38 7.01 -17.18
N GLY A 35 0.99 6.10 -17.94
CA GLY A 35 1.27 4.77 -17.45
C GLY A 35 2.07 4.87 -16.18
N ARG A 36 1.74 4.04 -15.22
CA ARG A 36 2.52 3.82 -14.03
C ARG A 36 3.93 3.43 -14.41
N GLY A 37 4.90 4.15 -13.93
CA GLY A 37 6.28 3.98 -14.28
C GLY A 37 6.64 4.75 -15.54
N GLY A 38 7.55 5.69 -15.39
CA GLY A 38 8.04 6.55 -16.45
C GLY A 38 8.57 5.76 -17.62
N GLY A 39 8.30 6.23 -18.81
CA GLY A 39 8.86 5.80 -20.06
C GLY A 39 8.25 4.52 -20.62
N PRO A 40 8.49 4.27 -21.90
CA PRO A 40 8.11 3.01 -22.52
C PRO A 40 8.84 1.89 -21.82
N ARG A 41 8.10 0.94 -21.27
CA ARG A 41 8.64 -0.31 -20.75
C ARG A 41 8.97 -1.20 -21.94
N HIS A 42 10.25 -1.61 -22.03
CA HIS A 42 10.70 -2.57 -23.03
C HIS A 42 10.44 -4.03 -22.63
N SER A 43 9.79 -4.27 -21.51
CA SER A 43 9.36 -5.59 -21.04
C SER A 43 7.86 -5.76 -21.26
N GLY A 44 7.44 -6.93 -21.71
CA GLY A 44 6.02 -7.28 -21.75
C GLY A 44 5.42 -7.33 -20.34
N ASP A 45 4.25 -6.73 -20.18
CA ASP A 45 3.50 -6.75 -18.91
C ASP A 45 2.40 -7.83 -18.99
N PHE A 46 2.81 -9.05 -19.36
CA PHE A 46 1.93 -10.21 -19.48
C PHE A 46 2.61 -11.48 -19.00
N SER A 47 1.80 -12.49 -18.66
CA SER A 47 2.24 -13.83 -18.34
C SER A 47 1.39 -14.84 -19.13
N LEU A 48 2.02 -15.89 -19.62
CA LEU A 48 1.34 -17.03 -20.23
C LEU A 48 1.29 -18.18 -19.22
N LEU A 49 0.09 -18.65 -18.93
CA LEU A 49 -0.17 -19.76 -18.05
C LEU A 49 -0.83 -20.90 -18.84
N ARG A 50 -0.43 -22.14 -18.57
CA ARG A 50 -1.09 -23.32 -19.11
C ARG A 50 -1.75 -24.08 -17.96
N ALA A 51 -3.08 -24.24 -18.01
CA ALA A 51 -3.82 -25.03 -17.06
C ALA A 51 -3.70 -26.53 -17.38
N TYR A 52 -3.61 -27.37 -16.37
CA TYR A 52 -3.59 -28.82 -16.47
C TYR A 52 -4.66 -29.42 -15.58
N VAL A 53 -5.33 -30.46 -16.08
CA VAL A 53 -6.26 -31.30 -15.33
C VAL A 53 -5.81 -32.74 -15.52
N ASP A 54 -5.66 -33.49 -14.44
CA ASP A 54 -5.18 -34.88 -14.43
C ASP A 54 -3.88 -35.07 -15.21
N GLY A 55 -2.91 -34.13 -15.06
CA GLY A 55 -1.62 -34.16 -15.70
C GLY A 55 -1.62 -33.87 -17.21
N LYS A 56 -2.77 -33.55 -17.81
CA LYS A 56 -2.91 -33.19 -19.22
C LYS A 56 -3.27 -31.72 -19.38
N PRO A 57 -2.80 -31.04 -20.47
CA PRO A 57 -3.25 -29.69 -20.77
C PRO A 57 -4.78 -29.62 -20.83
N TYR A 58 -5.36 -28.72 -20.05
CA TYR A 58 -6.78 -28.50 -20.04
C TYR A 58 -7.26 -27.89 -21.36
N GLN A 59 -8.28 -28.47 -21.95
CA GLN A 59 -8.95 -27.94 -23.14
C GLN A 59 -10.33 -27.42 -22.74
N PRO A 60 -10.51 -26.09 -22.57
CA PRO A 60 -11.78 -25.52 -22.21
C PRO A 60 -12.80 -25.66 -23.35
N LYS A 61 -14.07 -25.89 -22.99
CA LYS A 61 -15.18 -25.91 -23.94
C LYS A 61 -15.42 -24.51 -24.56
N TYR A 62 -15.14 -23.47 -23.79
CA TYR A 62 -15.29 -22.07 -24.20
C TYR A 62 -14.03 -21.31 -23.89
N TRP A 63 -13.61 -20.43 -24.80
CA TRP A 63 -12.46 -19.55 -24.60
C TRP A 63 -12.67 -18.26 -25.40
N PHE A 64 -11.95 -17.23 -25.03
CA PHE A 64 -11.86 -16.00 -25.83
C PHE A 64 -10.73 -16.12 -26.84
N PRO A 65 -10.98 -15.99 -28.15
CA PRO A 65 -9.92 -15.96 -29.13
C PRO A 65 -9.07 -14.69 -28.95
N VAL A 66 -7.76 -14.83 -29.20
CA VAL A 66 -6.87 -13.67 -29.25
C VAL A 66 -7.08 -12.96 -30.58
N SER A 67 -7.36 -11.65 -30.55
CA SER A 67 -7.40 -10.82 -31.74
C SER A 67 -6.00 -10.35 -32.11
N PRO A 68 -5.38 -10.83 -33.18
CA PRO A 68 -4.06 -10.40 -33.60
C PRO A 68 -4.04 -8.96 -34.14
N GLU A 69 -5.19 -8.42 -34.51
CA GLU A 69 -5.33 -7.05 -35.03
C GLU A 69 -5.43 -6.00 -33.92
N GLY A 70 -5.57 -6.44 -32.64
CA GLY A 70 -5.73 -5.55 -31.50
C GLY A 70 -7.07 -4.82 -31.51
N VAL A 71 -7.06 -3.60 -30.93
CA VAL A 71 -8.24 -2.73 -30.80
C VAL A 71 -7.96 -1.36 -31.40
N LYS A 72 -9.00 -0.67 -31.87
CA LYS A 72 -8.92 0.67 -32.45
C LYS A 72 -9.64 1.69 -31.56
N PRO A 73 -9.31 2.99 -31.69
CA PRO A 73 -10.06 4.03 -30.99
C PRO A 73 -11.55 3.97 -31.35
N GLY A 74 -12.42 3.90 -30.34
CA GLY A 74 -13.86 3.79 -30.49
C GLY A 74 -14.42 2.37 -30.37
N ASP A 75 -13.57 1.35 -30.32
CA ASP A 75 -14.03 -0.02 -30.10
C ASP A 75 -14.55 -0.19 -28.67
N ALA A 76 -15.57 -1.00 -28.51
CA ALA A 76 -16.04 -1.42 -27.19
C ALA A 76 -15.08 -2.46 -26.62
N VAL A 77 -14.56 -2.18 -25.45
CA VAL A 77 -13.63 -3.06 -24.74
C VAL A 77 -14.08 -3.33 -23.30
N ALA A 78 -13.75 -4.51 -22.79
CA ALA A 78 -13.98 -4.86 -21.39
C ALA A 78 -12.67 -5.33 -20.76
N VAL A 79 -12.38 -4.83 -19.56
CA VAL A 79 -11.25 -5.27 -18.73
C VAL A 79 -11.79 -6.17 -17.63
N LEU A 80 -11.33 -7.43 -17.63
CA LEU A 80 -11.68 -8.40 -16.59
C LEU A 80 -10.60 -8.38 -15.50
N GLY A 81 -11.03 -8.30 -14.25
CA GLY A 81 -10.14 -8.31 -13.07
C GLY A 81 -10.53 -7.29 -12.02
N TYR A 82 -9.60 -7.07 -11.11
CA TYR A 82 -9.76 -6.13 -10.01
C TYR A 82 -8.86 -4.91 -10.24
N PRO A 83 -9.32 -3.90 -11.00
CA PRO A 83 -8.58 -2.65 -11.13
C PRO A 83 -8.45 -2.01 -9.75
N GLY A 84 -7.34 -1.35 -9.48
CA GLY A 84 -7.10 -0.71 -8.21
C GLY A 84 -8.15 0.35 -7.83
N ARG A 85 -7.76 1.36 -7.07
CA ARG A 85 -8.67 2.42 -6.62
C ARG A 85 -8.81 3.51 -7.68
N SER A 86 -10.02 4.06 -7.84
CA SER A 86 -10.26 5.34 -8.53
C SER A 86 -10.68 6.40 -7.50
N TYR A 87 -10.35 7.65 -7.81
CA TYR A 87 -10.60 8.78 -6.90
C TYR A 87 -11.53 9.81 -7.54
N ARG A 88 -12.44 9.37 -8.41
CA ARG A 88 -13.36 10.24 -9.13
C ARG A 88 -14.38 10.96 -8.22
N ALA A 89 -14.66 10.39 -7.06
CA ALA A 89 -15.61 10.93 -6.11
C ALA A 89 -15.00 11.93 -5.11
N TRP A 90 -13.71 12.18 -5.17
CA TRP A 90 -13.10 13.19 -4.31
C TRP A 90 -13.63 14.60 -4.63
N ILE A 91 -13.90 15.36 -3.59
CA ILE A 91 -14.19 16.80 -3.73
C ILE A 91 -12.93 17.57 -4.13
N ALA A 92 -13.12 18.77 -4.66
CA ALA A 92 -12.00 19.58 -5.15
C ALA A 92 -10.94 19.87 -4.08
N ASP A 93 -11.35 20.06 -2.83
CA ASP A 93 -10.44 20.36 -1.72
C ASP A 93 -9.56 19.16 -1.37
N GLU A 94 -10.08 17.93 -1.42
CA GLU A 94 -9.27 16.71 -1.27
C GLU A 94 -8.26 16.56 -2.41
N MET A 95 -8.68 16.84 -3.66
CA MET A 95 -7.76 16.80 -4.81
C MET A 95 -6.66 17.85 -4.71
N ALA A 96 -7.02 19.06 -4.27
CA ALA A 96 -6.06 20.14 -4.07
C ALA A 96 -5.03 19.78 -2.99
N GLU A 97 -5.47 19.19 -1.89
CA GLU A 97 -4.56 18.69 -0.84
C GLU A 97 -3.61 17.63 -1.38
N ARG A 98 -4.13 16.65 -2.14
CA ARG A 98 -3.30 15.61 -2.73
C ARG A 98 -2.22 16.16 -3.66
N GLU A 99 -2.57 17.13 -4.48
CA GLU A 99 -1.63 17.79 -5.38
C GLU A 99 -0.58 18.62 -4.63
N ALA A 100 -1.01 19.37 -3.62
CA ALA A 100 -0.16 20.35 -2.95
C ALA A 100 0.66 19.76 -1.80
N ARG A 101 0.20 18.66 -1.17
CA ARG A 101 0.80 18.15 0.07
C ARG A 101 1.11 16.66 0.03
N TRP A 102 0.12 15.79 -0.22
CA TRP A 102 0.32 14.34 -0.14
C TRP A 102 1.36 13.82 -1.14
N PHE A 103 1.15 14.08 -2.43
CA PHE A 103 2.09 13.58 -3.45
C PHE A 103 3.49 14.18 -3.33
N PRO A 104 3.67 15.49 -3.05
CA PRO A 104 4.98 16.03 -2.74
C PRO A 104 5.64 15.37 -1.53
N ALA A 105 4.94 15.17 -0.41
CA ALA A 105 5.49 14.53 0.78
C ALA A 105 5.90 13.06 0.51
N VAL A 106 5.06 12.30 -0.21
CA VAL A 106 5.38 10.93 -0.62
C VAL A 106 6.61 10.91 -1.53
N ARG A 107 6.68 11.81 -2.50
CA ARG A 107 7.84 11.93 -3.42
C ARG A 107 9.14 12.19 -2.67
N GLU A 108 9.14 13.16 -1.77
CA GLU A 108 10.31 13.59 -1.01
C GLU A 108 10.78 12.51 -0.05
N LEU A 109 9.87 11.89 0.70
CA LEU A 109 10.19 10.78 1.60
C LEU A 109 10.80 9.60 0.84
N ASN A 110 10.17 9.20 -0.27
CA ASN A 110 10.68 8.08 -1.05
C ASN A 110 12.03 8.39 -1.70
N ALA A 111 12.26 9.64 -2.14
CA ALA A 111 13.56 10.05 -2.67
C ALA A 111 14.67 9.95 -1.61
N GLU A 112 14.38 10.36 -0.38
CA GLU A 112 15.34 10.23 0.74
C GLU A 112 15.62 8.77 1.08
N TRP A 113 14.58 7.94 1.17
CA TRP A 113 14.75 6.52 1.49
C TRP A 113 15.47 5.75 0.37
N ILE A 114 15.22 6.08 -0.89
CA ILE A 114 15.97 5.56 -2.03
C ILE A 114 17.46 5.90 -1.87
N ALA A 115 17.80 7.15 -1.59
CA ALA A 115 19.19 7.58 -1.43
C ALA A 115 19.90 6.82 -0.27
N ILE A 116 19.20 6.59 0.84
CA ILE A 116 19.71 5.78 1.96
C ILE A 116 19.99 4.35 1.48
N LEU A 117 19.01 3.66 0.87
CA LEU A 117 19.18 2.27 0.44
C LEU A 117 20.23 2.11 -0.66
N GLU A 118 20.33 3.04 -1.60
CA GLU A 118 21.40 3.05 -2.62
C GLU A 118 22.79 3.19 -1.98
N GLN A 119 22.94 3.99 -0.93
CA GLN A 119 24.20 4.12 -0.20
C GLN A 119 24.61 2.76 0.42
N TYR A 120 23.66 2.01 0.98
CA TYR A 120 23.92 0.67 1.50
C TYR A 120 24.21 -0.31 0.37
N GLY A 121 23.44 -0.30 -0.72
CA GLY A 121 23.64 -1.17 -1.88
C GLY A 121 25.04 -1.08 -2.52
N ARG A 122 25.71 0.07 -2.40
CA ARG A 122 27.09 0.25 -2.88
C ARG A 122 28.16 -0.50 -2.08
N ARG A 123 27.82 -1.07 -0.91
CA ARG A 123 28.79 -1.76 -0.04
C ARG A 123 29.20 -3.13 -0.58
N SER A 124 28.27 -3.89 -1.14
CA SER A 124 28.55 -5.19 -1.80
C SER A 124 27.39 -5.60 -2.72
N THR A 125 27.64 -6.58 -3.58
CA THR A 125 26.63 -7.17 -4.47
C THR A 125 25.49 -7.84 -3.67
N GLU A 126 25.81 -8.51 -2.57
CA GLU A 126 24.82 -9.16 -1.70
C GLU A 126 23.87 -8.12 -1.08
N VAL A 127 24.42 -7.01 -0.61
CA VAL A 127 23.62 -5.89 -0.05
C VAL A 127 22.76 -5.26 -1.13
N ALA A 128 23.31 -5.05 -2.34
CA ALA A 128 22.54 -4.52 -3.47
C ALA A 128 21.32 -5.41 -3.81
N ILE A 129 21.51 -6.73 -3.84
CA ILE A 129 20.42 -7.70 -4.07
C ILE A 129 19.38 -7.64 -2.94
N ALA A 130 19.82 -7.53 -1.69
CA ALA A 130 18.91 -7.51 -0.54
C ALA A 130 17.99 -6.28 -0.52
N VAL A 131 18.46 -5.09 -0.95
CA VAL A 131 17.68 -3.86 -0.99
C VAL A 131 16.90 -3.65 -2.29
N GLU A 132 17.16 -4.42 -3.35
CA GLU A 132 16.62 -4.20 -4.70
C GLU A 132 15.09 -4.14 -4.75
N ASP A 133 14.39 -5.06 -4.09
CA ASP A 133 12.92 -5.07 -4.11
C ASP A 133 12.32 -3.87 -3.40
N GLU A 134 12.95 -3.42 -2.30
CA GLU A 134 12.51 -2.25 -1.56
C GLU A 134 12.78 -0.98 -2.36
N LEU A 135 13.97 -0.85 -2.96
CA LEU A 135 14.30 0.24 -3.88
C LEU A 135 13.29 0.32 -5.02
N ARG A 136 12.99 -0.80 -5.67
CA ARG A 136 12.01 -0.84 -6.76
C ARG A 136 10.62 -0.41 -6.31
N SER A 137 10.20 -0.80 -5.11
CA SER A 137 8.92 -0.40 -4.52
C SER A 137 8.87 1.11 -4.25
N LEU A 138 9.92 1.66 -3.64
CA LEU A 138 10.04 3.10 -3.36
C LEU A 138 10.10 3.92 -4.65
N GLU A 139 10.86 3.48 -5.65
CA GLU A 139 10.93 4.13 -6.96
C GLU A 139 9.57 4.15 -7.67
N ASN A 140 8.83 3.03 -7.65
CA ASN A 140 7.50 2.97 -8.22
C ASN A 140 6.56 3.96 -7.53
N THR A 141 6.64 4.05 -6.21
CA THR A 141 5.82 4.99 -5.42
C THR A 141 6.20 6.43 -5.73
N ARG A 142 7.49 6.76 -5.80
CA ARG A 142 7.99 8.09 -6.17
C ARG A 142 7.56 8.49 -7.58
N LYS A 143 7.78 7.61 -8.57
CA LYS A 143 7.38 7.85 -9.97
C LYS A 143 5.86 8.01 -10.10
N ASN A 144 5.08 7.26 -9.32
CA ASN A 144 3.64 7.43 -9.28
C ASN A 144 3.27 8.83 -8.75
N ALA A 145 3.87 9.28 -7.65
CA ALA A 145 3.63 10.61 -7.10
C ALA A 145 4.00 11.72 -8.10
N ASP A 146 5.13 11.62 -8.78
CA ASP A 146 5.55 12.56 -9.85
C ASP A 146 4.51 12.60 -10.98
N GLY A 147 4.05 11.43 -11.42
CA GLY A 147 3.03 11.29 -12.47
C GLY A 147 1.68 11.87 -12.06
N GLN A 148 1.28 11.69 -10.79
CA GLN A 148 0.03 12.25 -10.26
C GLN A 148 0.11 13.79 -10.21
N ILE A 149 1.18 14.36 -9.67
CA ILE A 149 1.38 15.82 -9.65
C ILE A 149 1.32 16.40 -11.07
N ALA A 150 2.09 15.81 -11.99
CA ALA A 150 2.13 16.28 -13.38
C ALA A 150 0.76 16.14 -14.08
N GLY A 151 0.05 15.02 -13.84
CA GLY A 151 -1.27 14.76 -14.41
C GLY A 151 -2.34 15.72 -13.90
N LEU A 152 -2.40 15.93 -12.58
CA LEU A 152 -3.36 16.85 -11.95
C LEU A 152 -3.16 18.28 -12.49
N ARG A 153 -1.94 18.78 -12.54
CA ARG A 153 -1.60 20.12 -13.02
C ARG A 153 -1.87 20.28 -14.52
N ARG A 154 -1.33 19.39 -15.35
CA ARG A 154 -1.51 19.48 -16.80
C ARG A 154 -2.97 19.33 -17.22
N GLY A 155 -3.72 18.50 -16.52
CA GLY A 155 -5.13 18.26 -16.79
C GLY A 155 -6.07 19.32 -16.21
N HIS A 156 -5.57 20.26 -15.39
CA HIS A 156 -6.39 21.21 -14.62
C HIS A 156 -7.50 20.48 -13.86
N ILE A 157 -7.13 19.35 -13.21
CA ILE A 157 -8.12 18.44 -12.63
C ILE A 157 -8.80 19.07 -11.42
N VAL A 158 -8.06 19.80 -10.58
CA VAL A 158 -8.61 20.48 -9.40
C VAL A 158 -9.66 21.53 -9.81
N GLU A 159 -9.39 22.34 -10.86
CA GLU A 159 -10.31 23.33 -11.39
C GLU A 159 -11.55 22.68 -11.99
N LYS A 160 -11.37 21.59 -12.75
CA LYS A 160 -12.48 20.81 -13.30
C LYS A 160 -13.37 20.23 -12.21
N GLN A 161 -12.77 19.75 -11.12
CA GLN A 161 -13.50 19.23 -9.99
C GLN A 161 -14.24 20.34 -9.24
N ARG A 162 -13.63 21.52 -9.04
CA ARG A 162 -14.34 22.71 -8.48
C ARG A 162 -15.58 23.07 -9.29
N ALA A 163 -15.48 23.04 -10.63
CA ALA A 163 -16.61 23.27 -11.50
C ALA A 163 -17.68 22.16 -11.38
N ALA A 164 -17.29 20.91 -11.17
CA ALA A 164 -18.20 19.81 -10.93
C ALA A 164 -18.91 19.95 -9.58
N ASP A 165 -18.16 20.27 -8.52
CA ASP A 165 -18.71 20.52 -7.19
C ASP A 165 -19.70 21.70 -7.18
N ALA A 166 -19.39 22.78 -7.93
CA ALA A 166 -20.31 23.90 -8.09
C ALA A 166 -21.62 23.49 -8.79
N ARG A 167 -21.56 22.61 -9.79
CA ARG A 167 -22.77 22.07 -10.44
C ARG A 167 -23.61 21.23 -9.47
N VAL A 168 -22.97 20.40 -8.63
CA VAL A 168 -23.67 19.62 -7.60
C VAL A 168 -24.37 20.54 -6.62
N LYS A 169 -23.70 21.60 -6.14
CA LYS A 169 -24.30 22.59 -5.23
C LYS A 169 -25.47 23.32 -5.87
N ALA A 170 -25.36 23.75 -7.12
CA ALA A 170 -26.41 24.42 -7.86
C ALA A 170 -27.62 23.49 -8.07
N TRP A 171 -27.41 22.24 -8.42
CA TRP A 171 -28.45 21.23 -8.51
C TRP A 171 -29.14 21.01 -7.15
N ALA A 172 -28.38 20.85 -6.09
CA ALA A 172 -28.85 20.58 -4.75
C ALA A 172 -29.74 21.75 -4.20
N ALA A 173 -29.51 22.97 -4.65
CA ALA A 173 -30.31 24.13 -4.22
C ALA A 173 -31.80 24.09 -4.68
N THR A 174 -32.09 23.31 -5.75
CA THR A 174 -33.43 23.31 -6.38
C THR A 174 -34.05 21.93 -6.53
N ALA A 175 -33.29 20.87 -6.40
CA ALA A 175 -33.76 19.50 -6.64
C ALA A 175 -34.43 18.89 -5.40
N PRO A 176 -35.38 17.96 -5.59
CA PRO A 176 -35.84 17.09 -4.50
C PRO A 176 -34.66 16.27 -3.93
N GLY A 177 -34.54 16.25 -2.59
CA GLY A 177 -33.39 15.61 -1.93
C GLY A 177 -32.09 16.42 -1.95
N GLY A 178 -32.07 17.61 -2.56
CA GLY A 178 -30.90 18.45 -2.68
C GLY A 178 -30.34 18.91 -1.34
N ALA A 179 -31.19 19.14 -0.34
CA ALA A 179 -30.75 19.50 1.01
C ALA A 179 -29.88 18.45 1.65
N GLU A 180 -30.25 17.17 1.53
CA GLU A 180 -29.45 16.04 2.01
C GLU A 180 -28.08 15.93 1.29
N ALA A 181 -28.07 16.11 -0.03
CA ALA A 181 -26.85 16.12 -0.82
C ALA A 181 -25.91 17.27 -0.44
N LEU A 182 -26.47 18.46 -0.15
CA LEU A 182 -25.69 19.61 0.30
C LEU A 182 -25.13 19.40 1.71
N GLU A 183 -25.92 18.82 2.61
CA GLU A 183 -25.47 18.46 3.95
C GLU A 183 -24.31 17.44 3.89
N ALA A 184 -24.44 16.38 3.08
CA ALA A 184 -23.39 15.40 2.87
C ALA A 184 -22.11 16.04 2.30
N TYR A 185 -22.23 16.92 1.30
CA TYR A 185 -21.08 17.65 0.75
C TYR A 185 -20.39 18.52 1.81
N THR A 186 -21.18 19.26 2.60
CA THR A 186 -20.65 20.10 3.68
C THR A 186 -19.98 19.27 4.75
N GLY A 187 -20.52 18.08 5.05
CA GLY A 187 -19.90 17.08 5.92
C GLY A 187 -18.53 16.62 5.42
N LEU A 188 -18.41 16.36 4.11
CA LEU A 188 -17.11 15.99 3.50
C LEU A 188 -16.07 17.11 3.61
N VAL A 189 -16.47 18.36 3.36
CA VAL A 189 -15.57 19.52 3.52
C VAL A 189 -15.08 19.62 4.96
N ARG A 190 -16.00 19.55 5.94
CA ARG A 190 -15.64 19.59 7.36
C ARG A 190 -14.69 18.46 7.76
N LEU A 191 -14.96 17.23 7.35
CA LEU A 191 -14.10 16.09 7.63
C LEU A 191 -12.71 16.24 7.00
N ASN A 192 -12.64 16.81 5.78
CA ASN A 192 -11.37 17.11 5.16
C ASN A 192 -10.58 18.17 5.97
N ASP A 193 -11.22 19.23 6.43
CA ASP A 193 -10.59 20.26 7.26
C ASP A 193 -10.11 19.71 8.61
N GLU A 194 -10.90 18.84 9.25
CA GLU A 194 -10.51 18.13 10.47
C GLU A 194 -9.27 17.28 10.23
N ARG A 195 -9.25 16.49 9.17
CA ARG A 195 -8.09 15.66 8.76
C ARG A 195 -6.83 16.49 8.50
N LEU A 196 -6.97 17.68 7.96
CA LEU A 196 -5.82 18.55 7.67
C LEU A 196 -5.14 19.09 8.93
N ARG A 197 -5.83 19.13 10.06
CA ARG A 197 -5.24 19.59 11.35
C ARG A 197 -4.24 18.60 11.92
N THR A 198 -4.40 17.31 11.65
CA THR A 198 -3.54 16.23 12.13
C THR A 198 -2.70 15.61 11.02
N TRP A 199 -2.65 16.23 9.85
CA TRP A 199 -2.14 15.65 8.63
C TRP A 199 -0.70 15.11 8.75
N ASP A 200 0.23 15.89 9.31
CA ASP A 200 1.64 15.47 9.43
C ASP A 200 1.79 14.29 10.40
N HIS A 201 1.06 14.32 11.52
CA HIS A 201 0.96 13.20 12.46
C HIS A 201 0.44 11.94 11.77
N ASP A 202 -0.72 12.04 11.09
CA ASP A 202 -1.38 10.89 10.47
C ASP A 202 -0.56 10.34 9.30
N PHE A 203 0.12 11.20 8.54
CA PHE A 203 1.05 10.79 7.49
C PHE A 203 2.19 9.93 8.05
N LEU A 204 2.79 10.32 9.18
CA LEU A 204 3.86 9.56 9.81
C LEU A 204 3.36 8.27 10.46
N LEU A 205 2.17 8.26 11.06
CA LEU A 205 1.56 7.03 11.60
C LEU A 205 1.21 6.03 10.50
N ASP A 206 0.74 6.49 9.34
CA ASP A 206 0.47 5.62 8.19
C ASP A 206 1.73 4.88 7.69
N LEU A 207 2.91 5.47 7.89
CA LEU A 207 4.20 4.84 7.59
C LEU A 207 4.57 3.70 8.55
N LEU A 208 3.98 3.62 9.76
CA LEU A 208 4.22 2.50 10.67
C LEU A 208 3.83 1.16 10.07
N ALA A 209 2.79 1.12 9.24
CA ALA A 209 2.33 -0.10 8.60
C ALA A 209 3.07 -0.42 7.28
N ARG A 210 3.81 0.54 6.69
CA ARG A 210 4.37 0.43 5.34
C ARG A 210 5.85 0.79 5.25
N GLY A 211 6.41 1.36 6.30
CA GLY A 211 7.79 1.83 6.36
C GLY A 211 8.81 0.76 6.77
N PRO A 212 9.88 1.17 7.47
CA PRO A 212 10.92 0.27 7.94
C PRO A 212 10.37 -0.94 8.71
N ARG A 213 11.11 -2.04 8.67
CA ARG A 213 10.66 -3.30 9.29
C ARG A 213 10.49 -3.18 10.80
N ALA A 214 11.36 -2.41 11.45
CA ALA A 214 11.24 -2.12 12.89
C ALA A 214 9.91 -1.45 13.29
N LEU A 215 9.29 -0.70 12.38
CA LEU A 215 7.98 -0.10 12.60
C LEU A 215 6.86 -1.03 12.16
N ARG A 216 7.01 -1.67 11.00
CA ARG A 216 5.97 -2.48 10.36
C ARG A 216 5.70 -3.79 11.09
N TRP A 217 6.74 -4.54 11.49
CA TRP A 217 6.56 -5.84 12.12
C TRP A 217 5.80 -5.78 13.45
N PRO A 218 6.14 -4.89 14.41
CA PRO A 218 5.35 -4.76 15.64
C PRO A 218 3.88 -4.41 15.37
N VAL A 219 3.61 -3.52 14.41
CA VAL A 219 2.24 -3.16 14.02
C VAL A 219 1.48 -4.35 13.45
N GLN A 220 2.13 -5.15 12.61
CA GLN A 220 1.51 -6.35 12.03
C GLN A 220 1.18 -7.39 13.11
N LEU A 221 2.09 -7.60 14.09
CA LEU A 221 1.87 -8.52 15.22
C LEU A 221 0.74 -8.02 16.13
N ALA A 222 0.75 -6.73 16.49
CA ALA A 222 -0.29 -6.14 17.32
C ALA A 222 -1.67 -6.23 16.64
N ARG A 223 -1.74 -5.94 15.34
CA ARG A 223 -2.98 -6.11 14.56
C ARG A 223 -3.41 -7.58 14.48
N ARG A 224 -2.46 -8.51 14.28
CA ARG A 224 -2.77 -9.94 14.28
C ARG A 224 -3.40 -10.39 15.60
N ALA A 225 -2.84 -9.95 16.73
CA ALA A 225 -3.39 -10.24 18.05
C ALA A 225 -4.80 -9.64 18.21
N THR A 226 -4.98 -8.34 17.88
CA THR A 226 -6.28 -7.67 17.98
C THR A 226 -7.34 -8.29 17.08
N GLU A 227 -6.99 -8.56 15.82
CA GLU A 227 -7.92 -9.17 14.86
C GLU A 227 -8.20 -10.64 15.19
N GLY A 228 -7.22 -11.36 15.74
CA GLY A 228 -7.38 -12.76 16.16
C GLY A 228 -8.44 -12.97 17.24
N ALA A 229 -8.70 -11.97 18.07
CA ALA A 229 -9.75 -11.99 19.09
C ALA A 229 -11.18 -11.86 18.51
N LYS A 230 -11.31 -11.49 17.23
CA LYS A 230 -12.61 -11.31 16.57
C LYS A 230 -13.04 -12.60 15.83
N PRO A 231 -14.36 -12.83 15.64
CA PRO A 231 -14.86 -13.80 14.69
C PRO A 231 -14.25 -13.58 13.29
N ASP A 232 -13.95 -14.65 12.56
CA ASP A 232 -13.20 -14.57 11.29
C ASP A 232 -13.77 -13.59 10.27
N LEU A 233 -15.08 -13.55 10.12
CA LEU A 233 -15.75 -12.66 9.15
C LEU A 233 -15.80 -11.17 9.59
N GLU A 234 -15.47 -10.88 10.85
CA GLU A 234 -15.41 -9.53 11.40
C GLU A 234 -13.99 -8.98 11.39
N ARG A 235 -13.00 -9.81 11.05
CA ARG A 235 -11.60 -9.41 10.96
C ARG A 235 -11.34 -8.53 9.75
N GLU A 236 -10.38 -7.63 9.88
CA GLU A 236 -9.91 -6.84 8.74
C GLU A 236 -9.39 -7.76 7.62
N PRO A 237 -9.60 -7.39 6.34
CA PRO A 237 -9.01 -8.10 5.21
C PRO A 237 -7.47 -8.21 5.37
N GLY A 238 -6.95 -9.42 5.19
CA GLY A 238 -5.53 -9.74 5.42
C GLY A 238 -5.24 -10.42 6.76
N TYR A 239 -6.22 -10.42 7.71
CA TYR A 239 -6.11 -11.11 9.00
C TYR A 239 -7.15 -12.22 9.20
N MET A 240 -7.97 -12.51 8.19
CA MET A 240 -8.86 -13.66 8.20
C MET A 240 -8.05 -14.96 8.16
N GLU A 241 -8.61 -16.06 8.66
CA GLU A 241 -7.94 -17.38 8.69
C GLU A 241 -7.32 -17.76 7.33
N ARG A 242 -8.04 -17.50 6.24
CA ARG A 242 -7.56 -17.75 4.87
C ARG A 242 -6.32 -16.95 4.47
N ASP A 243 -6.07 -15.81 5.14
CA ASP A 243 -4.98 -14.88 4.81
C ASP A 243 -3.72 -15.13 5.66
N LEU A 244 -3.87 -15.79 6.82
CA LEU A 244 -2.78 -16.00 7.78
C LEU A 244 -1.56 -16.75 7.21
N PRO A 245 -1.73 -17.83 6.42
CA PRO A 245 -0.58 -18.51 5.82
C PRO A 245 0.25 -17.58 4.95
N ARG A 246 -0.41 -16.72 4.16
CA ARG A 246 0.26 -15.74 3.31
C ARG A 246 1.00 -14.69 4.12
N LEU A 247 0.39 -14.21 5.21
CA LEU A 247 1.01 -13.21 6.09
C LEU A 247 2.24 -13.78 6.80
N ARG A 248 2.16 -15.01 7.30
CA ARG A 248 3.30 -15.74 7.89
C ARG A 248 4.44 -15.91 6.89
N ASP A 249 4.15 -16.38 5.69
CA ASP A 249 5.14 -16.51 4.62
C ASP A 249 5.79 -15.17 4.28
N GLN A 250 5.05 -14.09 4.33
CA GLN A 250 5.60 -12.75 4.09
C GLN A 250 6.59 -12.35 5.18
N LEU A 251 6.28 -12.58 6.46
CA LEU A 251 7.21 -12.31 7.56
C LEU A 251 8.52 -13.09 7.42
N ALA A 252 8.44 -14.36 7.01
CA ALA A 252 9.62 -15.19 6.76
C ALA A 252 10.46 -14.67 5.58
N ARG A 253 9.82 -14.29 4.48
CA ARG A 253 10.52 -13.73 3.30
C ARG A 253 11.14 -12.38 3.58
N ASP A 254 10.47 -11.54 4.37
CA ASP A 254 11.00 -10.22 4.76
C ASP A 254 12.31 -10.38 5.55
N GLN A 255 12.45 -11.45 6.35
CA GLN A 255 13.70 -11.76 7.07
C GLN A 255 14.88 -12.02 6.14
N GLN A 256 14.67 -12.71 5.03
CA GLN A 256 15.76 -13.04 4.07
C GLN A 256 16.39 -11.78 3.44
N ARG A 257 15.68 -10.67 3.44
CA ARG A 257 16.08 -9.39 2.84
C ARG A 257 16.24 -8.29 3.90
N TYR A 258 16.27 -8.69 5.16
CA TYR A 258 16.44 -7.75 6.25
C TYR A 258 17.89 -7.35 6.41
N LEU A 259 18.15 -6.07 6.37
CA LEU A 259 19.45 -5.45 6.62
C LEU A 259 19.27 -4.47 7.78
N GLU A 260 19.75 -4.84 8.95
CA GLU A 260 19.56 -4.09 10.18
C GLU A 260 20.06 -2.63 10.07
N ASP A 261 21.28 -2.45 9.57
CA ASP A 261 21.88 -1.12 9.43
C ASP A 261 21.05 -0.19 8.52
N ALA A 262 20.56 -0.73 7.40
CA ALA A 262 19.71 0.02 6.47
C ALA A 262 18.36 0.36 7.11
N ASP A 263 17.74 -0.61 7.78
CA ASP A 263 16.47 -0.41 8.49
C ASP A 263 16.62 0.64 9.60
N LYS A 264 17.71 0.59 10.40
CA LYS A 264 18.05 1.62 11.40
C LYS A 264 18.17 3.02 10.77
N ALA A 265 18.78 3.13 9.60
CA ALA A 265 18.91 4.40 8.90
C ALA A 265 17.55 4.95 8.45
N LEU A 266 16.68 4.09 7.93
CA LEU A 266 15.30 4.46 7.57
C LEU A 266 14.49 4.87 8.82
N VAL A 267 14.62 4.16 9.93
CA VAL A 267 13.98 4.52 11.22
C VAL A 267 14.46 5.88 11.71
N ARG A 268 15.77 6.18 11.64
CA ARG A 268 16.30 7.50 12.01
C ARG A 268 15.72 8.61 11.13
N SER A 269 15.59 8.38 9.83
CA SER A 269 14.93 9.30 8.90
C SER A 269 13.48 9.57 9.30
N TRP A 270 12.73 8.53 9.67
CA TRP A 270 11.36 8.65 10.16
C TRP A 270 11.31 9.41 11.49
N LEU A 271 12.16 9.06 12.46
CA LEU A 271 12.24 9.70 13.78
C LEU A 271 12.56 11.20 13.67
N LYS A 272 13.47 11.58 12.77
CA LYS A 272 13.78 12.99 12.51
C LYS A 272 12.53 13.80 12.16
N ARG A 273 11.64 13.24 11.34
CA ARG A 273 10.36 13.88 11.01
C ARG A 273 9.38 13.87 12.18
N ALA A 274 9.28 12.75 12.88
CA ALA A 274 8.38 12.61 14.01
C ALA A 274 8.72 13.58 15.15
N LEU A 275 10.02 13.77 15.44
CA LEU A 275 10.50 14.71 16.45
C LEU A 275 10.38 16.19 16.01
N ALA A 276 10.27 16.45 14.71
CA ALA A 276 10.07 17.79 14.16
C ALA A 276 8.59 18.21 14.08
N LEU A 277 7.64 17.33 14.43
CA LEU A 277 6.22 17.66 14.43
C LEU A 277 5.89 18.83 15.35
N PRO A 278 4.94 19.70 14.96
CA PRO A 278 4.39 20.73 15.85
C PRO A 278 3.85 20.14 17.15
N ALA A 279 3.89 20.89 18.23
CA ALA A 279 3.47 20.43 19.56
C ALA A 279 2.08 19.75 19.58
N ALA A 280 1.11 20.30 18.83
CA ALA A 280 -0.25 19.76 18.72
C ALA A 280 -0.35 18.45 17.92
N GLN A 281 0.72 18.05 17.21
CA GLN A 281 0.74 16.86 16.37
C GLN A 281 1.82 15.85 16.80
N ARG A 282 2.39 16.02 18.00
CA ARG A 282 3.45 15.13 18.50
C ARG A 282 2.94 13.71 18.73
N ILE A 283 3.81 12.74 18.49
CA ILE A 283 3.55 11.33 18.75
C ILE A 283 4.07 11.03 20.16
N GLU A 284 3.17 10.88 21.14
CA GLU A 284 3.50 10.72 22.56
C GLU A 284 4.53 9.62 22.81
N ALA A 285 4.39 8.46 22.16
CA ALA A 285 5.32 7.35 22.33
C ALA A 285 6.74 7.69 21.85
N VAL A 286 6.85 8.49 20.76
CA VAL A 286 8.14 8.96 20.25
C VAL A 286 8.75 9.97 21.21
N ASP A 287 7.97 10.91 21.72
CA ASP A 287 8.45 11.89 22.68
C ASP A 287 8.93 11.24 23.96
N ARG A 288 8.18 10.27 24.50
CA ARG A 288 8.56 9.52 25.70
C ARG A 288 9.91 8.82 25.54
N ALA A 289 10.22 8.32 24.33
CA ALA A 289 11.42 7.53 24.08
C ALA A 289 12.62 8.37 23.64
N PHE A 290 12.40 9.53 22.98
CA PHE A 290 13.43 10.25 22.24
C PHE A 290 13.47 11.77 22.49
N ALA A 291 12.48 12.39 23.17
CA ALA A 291 12.48 13.84 23.36
C ALA A 291 13.73 14.30 24.15
N GLY A 292 14.30 15.41 23.72
CA GLY A 292 15.47 16.00 24.34
C GLY A 292 16.81 15.31 24.02
N LEU A 293 16.79 14.24 23.23
CA LEU A 293 18.02 13.60 22.77
C LEU A 293 18.59 14.32 21.54
N GLU A 294 19.89 14.52 21.55
CA GLU A 294 20.66 14.92 20.38
C GLU A 294 20.83 13.73 19.41
N GLU A 295 21.27 13.96 18.17
CA GLU A 295 21.42 12.96 17.12
C GLU A 295 22.19 11.71 17.56
N ALA A 296 23.31 11.89 18.27
CA ALA A 296 24.07 10.78 18.84
C ALA A 296 23.28 9.99 19.91
N GLY A 297 22.46 10.65 20.69
CA GLY A 297 21.56 10.04 21.68
C GLY A 297 20.46 9.24 21.01
N ILE A 298 19.84 9.80 19.97
CA ILE A 298 18.82 9.12 19.13
C ILE A 298 19.43 7.86 18.53
N SER A 299 20.63 7.96 17.94
CA SER A 299 21.32 6.80 17.34
C SER A 299 21.56 5.69 18.35
N ARG A 300 22.11 5.99 19.52
CA ARG A 300 22.32 5.01 20.59
C ARG A 300 21.01 4.37 21.08
N ARG A 301 19.94 5.18 21.21
CA ARG A 301 18.63 4.66 21.62
C ARG A 301 18.01 3.73 20.59
N VAL A 302 18.14 4.07 19.28
CA VAL A 302 17.73 3.18 18.20
C VAL A 302 18.52 1.87 18.28
N ASP A 303 19.85 1.91 18.40
CA ASP A 303 20.67 0.71 18.49
C ASP A 303 20.28 -0.18 19.70
N ALA A 304 19.98 0.42 20.86
CA ALA A 304 19.50 -0.30 22.04
C ALA A 304 18.14 -0.98 21.78
N LEU A 305 17.18 -0.29 21.18
CA LEU A 305 15.87 -0.86 20.84
C LEU A 305 15.98 -2.07 19.89
N TYR A 306 16.90 -2.02 18.94
CA TYR A 306 17.13 -3.17 18.06
C TYR A 306 17.77 -4.34 18.79
N ALA A 307 18.73 -4.08 19.67
CA ALA A 307 19.41 -5.12 20.45
C ALA A 307 18.49 -5.79 21.50
N GLU A 308 17.57 -5.03 22.08
CA GLU A 308 16.65 -5.49 23.13
C GLU A 308 15.39 -6.18 22.59
N SER A 309 15.00 -5.88 21.35
CA SER A 309 13.72 -6.33 20.80
C SER A 309 13.81 -7.72 20.16
N LYS A 310 12.98 -8.63 20.64
CA LYS A 310 12.83 -9.98 20.08
C LYS A 310 12.13 -10.00 18.71
N VAL A 311 11.54 -8.89 18.27
CA VAL A 311 10.82 -8.83 16.98
C VAL A 311 11.75 -9.05 15.78
N PHE A 312 13.06 -8.84 15.93
CA PHE A 312 14.05 -9.06 14.88
C PHE A 312 14.51 -10.52 14.75
N ASP A 313 14.29 -11.34 15.76
CA ASP A 313 14.48 -12.78 15.69
C ASP A 313 13.26 -13.45 15.00
N LEU A 314 13.53 -14.26 13.96
CA LEU A 314 12.44 -14.86 13.17
C LEU A 314 11.62 -15.88 13.99
N ALA A 315 12.29 -16.66 14.84
CA ALA A 315 11.60 -17.70 15.62
C ALA A 315 10.70 -17.04 16.69
N ALA A 316 11.23 -16.01 17.40
CA ALA A 316 10.46 -15.26 18.38
C ALA A 316 9.28 -14.52 17.71
N ARG A 317 9.50 -13.89 16.55
CA ARG A 317 8.44 -13.20 15.81
C ARG A 317 7.37 -14.18 15.31
N SER A 318 7.76 -15.37 14.87
CA SER A 318 6.82 -16.42 14.45
C SER A 318 5.99 -16.93 15.63
N ALA A 319 6.60 -17.11 16.79
CA ALA A 319 5.89 -17.46 18.02
C ALA A 319 4.86 -16.40 18.41
N MET A 320 5.26 -15.10 18.40
CA MET A 320 4.33 -13.98 18.66
C MET A 320 3.18 -13.92 17.65
N PHE A 321 3.42 -14.31 16.40
CA PHE A 321 2.36 -14.37 15.37
C PHE A 321 1.34 -15.47 15.64
N ASP A 322 1.80 -16.59 16.22
CA ASP A 322 0.99 -17.78 16.51
C ASP A 322 0.28 -17.71 17.85
N GLU A 323 0.78 -16.86 18.78
CA GLU A 323 0.09 -16.60 20.03
C GLU A 323 -1.29 -15.99 19.73
N THR A 324 -2.33 -16.76 20.00
CA THR A 324 -3.68 -16.23 20.07
C THR A 324 -3.83 -15.57 21.45
N PRO A 325 -4.33 -14.34 21.53
CA PRO A 325 -4.73 -13.80 22.82
C PRO A 325 -5.83 -14.69 23.39
N ASP A 326 -5.62 -15.16 24.65
CA ASP A 326 -6.65 -15.84 25.42
C ASP A 326 -7.86 -14.92 25.70
#